data_0e254314adf5797ffa4e15250ff34c0c
#
_entry.id   0e254314adf5797ffa4e15250ff34c0c
#
_cell.length_a   1.000
_cell.length_b   1.000
_cell.length_c   1.000
_cell.angle_alpha   90.00
_cell.angle_beta   90.00
_cell.angle_gamma   90.00
#
_symmetry.space_group_name_H-M   'P 1'
#
loop_
_entity.id
_entity.type
_entity.pdbx_description
1 polymer ?
#
loop_
_entity_poly.entity_id
_entity_poly.type
_entity_poly.pdbx_seq_one_letter_code
_entity_poly.pdbx_strand_id
1 'polypeptide(L)'
;MSISTKALGSSVLAVSLGLLLAGCGSDPEFAPQPGPDAGPDAAPPPPPTQTAAPPPPPQTGPCDQVQTMALTTMFQGRAPQEAPGMQAEGGAICGIAPEGQTVSSQTFFVQQGFCYTFLGQALPTVTEVDLQLELDIASGGPALAALNLKPLLQVDTETGPQTAIGAKQACYTWPWPGQAPVKLVVKARTGSGPVAAQAYKKKK
;
A
#
# COMPACT_ATOMS: atom_id res chain seq x y z
N MET A 1 -23.54 -26.53 -35.31
CA MET A 1 -23.19 -25.89 -36.57
C MET A 1 -22.99 -24.42 -36.35
N SER A 2 -21.89 -23.95 -36.65
CA SER A 2 -21.27 -22.70 -37.03
C SER A 2 -20.19 -22.26 -36.04
N ILE A 3 -18.97 -22.56 -36.43
CA ILE A 3 -17.70 -22.09 -35.94
C ILE A 3 -17.47 -20.69 -36.54
N SER A 4 -17.18 -19.71 -35.74
CA SER A 4 -16.65 -18.42 -36.23
C SER A 4 -15.38 -18.06 -35.49
N THR A 5 -14.30 -18.43 -36.10
CA THR A 5 -12.91 -18.00 -35.83
C THR A 5 -12.74 -16.55 -36.32
N LYS A 6 -12.28 -15.64 -35.46
CA LYS A 6 -11.63 -14.40 -35.91
C LYS A 6 -10.29 -14.24 -35.22
N ALA A 7 -9.30 -14.33 -36.08
CA ALA A 7 -7.89 -14.16 -35.75
C ALA A 7 -7.45 -12.70 -35.94
N LEU A 8 -6.32 -12.40 -35.33
CA LEU A 8 -5.25 -11.42 -35.68
C LEU A 8 -5.44 -9.93 -35.35
N GLY A 9 -4.48 -9.47 -34.60
CA GLY A 9 -4.09 -8.08 -34.46
C GLY A 9 -2.87 -7.91 -33.54
N SER A 10 -1.71 -8.50 -33.92
CA SER A 10 -0.41 -8.15 -33.33
C SER A 10 0.01 -6.78 -33.82
N SER A 11 0.15 -5.80 -32.93
CA SER A 11 0.85 -4.55 -33.19
C SER A 11 2.02 -4.45 -32.22
N VAL A 12 3.19 -4.75 -32.75
CA VAL A 12 4.48 -4.50 -32.14
C VAL A 12 4.81 -3.01 -32.35
N LEU A 13 4.86 -2.23 -31.28
CA LEU A 13 5.39 -0.87 -31.32
C LEU A 13 6.76 -0.88 -30.65
N ALA A 14 7.78 -0.87 -31.49
CA ALA A 14 9.16 -0.64 -31.10
C ALA A 14 9.34 0.86 -30.83
N VAL A 15 9.69 1.24 -29.61
CA VAL A 15 10.12 2.60 -29.27
C VAL A 15 11.63 2.60 -29.08
N SER A 16 12.27 3.36 -29.93
CA SER A 16 13.71 3.53 -30.07
C SER A 16 14.31 4.28 -28.87
N LEU A 17 15.37 3.70 -28.37
CA LEU A 17 16.27 4.22 -27.34
C LEU A 17 17.16 5.32 -27.93
N GLY A 18 16.90 6.55 -27.55
CA GLY A 18 17.78 7.71 -27.88
C GLY A 18 18.85 7.90 -26.81
N LEU A 19 20.07 7.51 -27.14
CA LEU A 19 21.28 7.76 -26.37
C LEU A 19 21.79 9.18 -26.67
N LEU A 20 21.79 10.07 -25.70
CA LEU A 20 22.49 11.37 -25.79
C LEU A 20 23.63 11.40 -24.76
N LEU A 21 24.81 11.07 -25.24
CA LEU A 21 26.09 11.41 -24.66
C LEU A 21 26.49 12.80 -25.14
N ALA A 22 26.80 13.71 -24.23
CA ALA A 22 27.85 14.72 -24.44
C ALA A 22 27.90 15.71 -23.27
N GLY A 23 29.09 15.94 -22.75
CA GLY A 23 29.40 17.09 -21.92
C GLY A 23 30.57 16.84 -20.97
N CYS A 24 31.76 16.44 -21.47
CA CYS A 24 33.01 16.69 -20.74
C CYS A 24 33.31 18.19 -20.82
N GLY A 25 33.07 18.92 -19.75
CA GLY A 25 33.61 20.25 -19.51
C GLY A 25 34.98 20.12 -18.82
N SER A 26 36.04 20.47 -19.55
CA SER A 26 37.41 20.57 -19.01
C SER A 26 37.47 21.86 -18.20
N ASP A 27 37.72 21.79 -16.91
CA ASP A 27 38.08 22.92 -16.09
C ASP A 27 39.52 23.41 -16.43
N PRO A 28 39.74 24.70 -16.60
CA PRO A 28 41.08 25.23 -16.75
C PRO A 28 41.88 25.12 -15.44
N GLU A 29 42.96 24.44 -15.52
CA GLU A 29 44.00 24.30 -14.50
C GLU A 29 44.50 25.69 -14.08
N PHE A 30 44.11 26.13 -12.88
CA PHE A 30 44.65 27.36 -12.28
C PHE A 30 45.91 27.01 -11.53
N ALA A 31 47.06 27.39 -12.10
CA ALA A 31 48.36 27.24 -11.45
C ALA A 31 48.40 28.01 -10.15
N PRO A 32 48.82 27.42 -9.02
CA PRO A 32 48.95 28.17 -7.75
C PRO A 32 50.15 29.08 -7.81
N GLN A 33 49.93 30.38 -7.62
CA GLN A 33 50.98 31.36 -7.30
C GLN A 33 51.55 31.10 -5.91
N PRO A 34 52.87 31.07 -5.73
CA PRO A 34 53.49 31.01 -4.40
C PRO A 34 53.24 32.35 -3.67
N GLY A 35 52.37 32.34 -2.68
CA GLY A 35 52.22 33.45 -1.74
C GLY A 35 53.28 33.42 -0.63
N PRO A 36 53.61 34.57 -0.01
CA PRO A 36 54.61 34.68 1.03
C PRO A 36 54.21 33.94 2.30
N ASP A 37 55.23 33.41 2.98
CA ASP A 37 55.19 32.71 4.26
C ASP A 37 54.25 33.38 5.29
N ALA A 38 53.08 32.79 5.51
CA ALA A 38 52.23 33.06 6.64
C ALA A 38 52.52 32.00 7.72
N GLY A 39 52.89 32.48 8.92
CA GLY A 39 53.25 31.67 10.08
C GLY A 39 52.12 30.68 10.49
N PRO A 40 52.35 29.83 11.51
CA PRO A 40 51.43 28.77 11.88
C PRO A 40 50.09 29.36 12.36
N ASP A 41 49.17 29.50 11.41
CA ASP A 41 47.82 29.91 11.70
C ASP A 41 47.09 28.78 12.47
N ALA A 42 46.62 29.15 13.63
CA ALA A 42 45.76 28.29 14.43
C ALA A 42 44.58 27.82 13.56
N ALA A 43 44.40 26.51 13.48
CA ALA A 43 43.28 25.91 12.73
C ALA A 43 41.95 26.58 13.15
N PRO A 44 41.12 27.00 12.21
CA PRO A 44 39.81 27.57 12.55
C PRO A 44 39.00 26.57 13.38
N PRO A 45 38.25 27.03 14.37
CA PRO A 45 37.43 26.16 15.19
C PRO A 45 36.45 25.40 14.29
N PRO A 46 36.23 24.08 14.57
CA PRO A 46 35.30 23.30 13.78
C PRO A 46 33.92 24.00 13.78
N PRO A 47 33.24 24.02 12.64
CA PRO A 47 31.90 24.61 12.55
C PRO A 47 31.00 23.94 13.59
N PRO A 48 30.08 24.69 14.23
CA PRO A 48 29.17 24.13 15.21
C PRO A 48 28.39 22.96 14.58
N THR A 49 28.53 21.80 15.19
CA THR A 49 27.75 20.61 14.82
C THR A 49 26.27 20.95 15.00
N GLN A 50 25.56 21.20 13.91
CA GLN A 50 24.12 21.37 13.97
C GLN A 50 23.51 20.04 14.45
N THR A 51 23.10 20.00 15.70
CA THR A 51 22.29 18.90 16.21
C THR A 51 21.03 18.84 15.38
N ALA A 52 20.89 17.79 14.58
CA ALA A 52 19.69 17.59 13.79
C ALA A 52 18.47 17.63 14.72
N ALA A 53 17.48 18.44 14.36
CA ALA A 53 16.23 18.47 15.11
C ALA A 53 15.67 17.03 15.22
N PRO A 54 15.12 16.64 16.37
CA PRO A 54 14.50 15.32 16.51
C PRO A 54 13.42 15.18 15.44
N PRO A 55 13.29 13.98 14.84
CA PRO A 55 12.26 13.73 13.83
C PRO A 55 10.88 14.05 14.41
N PRO A 56 9.96 14.63 13.62
CA PRO A 56 8.61 14.91 14.08
C PRO A 56 7.94 13.62 14.54
N PRO A 57 7.07 13.66 15.56
CA PRO A 57 6.37 12.49 16.05
C PRO A 57 5.54 11.86 14.92
N PRO A 58 5.39 10.52 14.91
CA PRO A 58 4.60 9.82 13.92
C PRO A 58 3.18 10.37 13.85
N GLN A 59 2.75 10.79 12.68
CA GLN A 59 1.40 11.32 12.48
C GLN A 59 0.42 10.16 12.36
N THR A 60 -0.75 10.29 12.98
CA THR A 60 -1.89 9.39 12.81
C THR A 60 -3.06 10.21 12.27
N GLY A 61 -3.89 9.61 11.42
CA GLY A 61 -5.06 10.32 10.89
C GLY A 61 -5.54 9.73 9.57
N PRO A 62 -6.56 10.34 8.99
CA PRO A 62 -6.99 9.99 7.64
C PRO A 62 -5.93 10.41 6.62
N CYS A 63 -5.91 9.73 5.48
CA CYS A 63 -5.10 10.15 4.34
C CYS A 63 -5.59 11.50 3.79
N ASP A 64 -4.68 12.27 3.23
CA ASP A 64 -5.04 13.41 2.42
C ASP A 64 -5.59 12.97 1.04
N GLN A 65 -6.05 13.94 0.25
CA GLN A 65 -6.65 13.67 -1.05
C GLN A 65 -5.66 13.06 -2.05
N VAL A 66 -4.39 13.48 -2.02
CA VAL A 66 -3.34 12.99 -2.93
C VAL A 66 -3.00 11.54 -2.60
N GLN A 67 -2.81 11.24 -1.32
CA GLN A 67 -2.55 9.89 -0.83
C GLN A 67 -3.70 8.93 -1.15
N THR A 68 -4.94 9.38 -0.92
CA THR A 68 -6.14 8.61 -1.24
C THR A 68 -6.23 8.32 -2.74
N MET A 69 -5.98 9.31 -3.59
CA MET A 69 -5.98 9.14 -5.04
C MET A 69 -4.88 8.17 -5.49
N ALA A 70 -3.66 8.30 -4.97
CA ALA A 70 -2.55 7.42 -5.29
C ALA A 70 -2.87 5.96 -4.96
N LEU A 71 -3.32 5.70 -3.72
CA LEU A 71 -3.68 4.35 -3.28
C LEU A 71 -4.88 3.77 -4.05
N THR A 72 -5.89 4.59 -4.35
CA THR A 72 -7.03 4.17 -5.19
C THR A 72 -6.57 3.75 -6.59
N THR A 73 -5.65 4.52 -7.20
CA THR A 73 -5.08 4.19 -8.51
C THR A 73 -4.31 2.86 -8.46
N MET A 74 -3.56 2.61 -7.39
CA MET A 74 -2.86 1.34 -7.19
C MET A 74 -3.83 0.16 -7.08
N PHE A 75 -4.95 0.31 -6.36
CA PHE A 75 -6.00 -0.70 -6.32
C PHE A 75 -6.63 -0.96 -7.68
N GLN A 76 -6.93 0.08 -8.45
CA GLN A 76 -7.47 -0.05 -9.81
C GLN A 76 -6.52 -0.82 -10.74
N GLY A 77 -5.21 -0.62 -10.59
CA GLY A 77 -4.20 -1.36 -11.35
C GLY A 77 -4.10 -2.84 -10.97
N ARG A 78 -4.30 -3.17 -9.68
CA ARG A 78 -4.21 -4.54 -9.15
C ARG A 78 -5.51 -5.34 -9.29
N ALA A 79 -6.66 -4.70 -9.13
CA ALA A 79 -7.95 -5.37 -9.08
C ALA A 79 -8.25 -6.31 -10.27
N PRO A 80 -7.90 -5.99 -11.53
CA PRO A 80 -8.12 -6.91 -12.66
C PRO A 80 -7.40 -8.25 -12.50
N GLN A 81 -6.27 -8.28 -11.85
CA GLN A 81 -5.44 -9.47 -11.65
C GLN A 81 -5.79 -10.23 -10.37
N GLU A 82 -6.03 -9.50 -9.27
CA GLU A 82 -6.24 -10.09 -7.95
C GLU A 82 -7.72 -10.38 -7.63
N ALA A 83 -8.63 -9.56 -8.17
CA ALA A 83 -10.07 -9.66 -7.99
C ALA A 83 -10.82 -9.71 -9.33
N PRO A 84 -10.53 -10.68 -10.22
CA PRO A 84 -11.06 -10.70 -11.58
C PRO A 84 -12.59 -10.80 -11.61
N GLY A 85 -13.22 -9.84 -12.31
CA GLY A 85 -14.68 -9.78 -12.45
C GLY A 85 -15.42 -9.42 -11.16
N MET A 86 -14.73 -8.92 -10.14
CA MET A 86 -15.35 -8.42 -8.93
C MET A 86 -15.58 -6.91 -8.99
N GLN A 87 -16.53 -6.45 -8.21
CA GLN A 87 -16.82 -5.03 -8.01
C GLN A 87 -16.34 -4.60 -6.63
N ALA A 88 -15.87 -3.35 -6.52
CA ALA A 88 -15.51 -2.76 -5.24
C ALA A 88 -16.74 -2.71 -4.32
N GLU A 89 -16.56 -3.13 -3.08
CA GLU A 89 -17.56 -3.05 -2.03
C GLU A 89 -17.25 -1.87 -1.12
N GLY A 90 -18.10 -0.86 -1.16
CA GLY A 90 -17.86 0.38 -0.44
C GLY A 90 -16.66 1.18 -0.95
N GLY A 91 -16.21 2.15 -0.14
CA GLY A 91 -15.01 2.93 -0.39
C GLY A 91 -13.75 2.27 0.18
N ALA A 92 -12.60 2.58 -0.43
CA ALA A 92 -11.33 2.23 0.19
C ALA A 92 -11.16 2.95 1.53
N ILE A 93 -10.70 2.22 2.54
CA ILE A 93 -10.19 2.86 3.75
C ILE A 93 -8.79 3.38 3.48
N CYS A 94 -8.46 4.52 4.03
CA CYS A 94 -7.11 5.07 3.98
C CYS A 94 -6.80 5.80 5.28
N GLY A 95 -5.62 5.55 5.81
CA GLY A 95 -5.14 6.23 7.00
C GLY A 95 -3.62 6.22 7.10
N ILE A 96 -3.10 7.12 7.90
CA ILE A 96 -1.67 7.19 8.23
C ILE A 96 -1.44 6.34 9.47
N ALA A 97 -0.66 5.28 9.32
CA ALA A 97 -0.31 4.36 10.40
C ALA A 97 1.17 4.49 10.76
N PRO A 98 1.51 4.81 12.01
CA PRO A 98 2.85 4.55 12.54
C PRO A 98 3.19 3.07 12.51
N GLU A 99 4.48 2.74 12.51
CA GLU A 99 4.95 1.36 12.59
C GLU A 99 4.32 0.62 13.78
N GLY A 100 3.82 -0.58 13.52
CA GLY A 100 3.12 -1.41 14.49
C GLY A 100 1.65 -1.04 14.72
N GLN A 101 1.17 0.09 14.20
CA GLN A 101 -0.22 0.56 14.37
C GLN A 101 -1.13 0.09 13.23
N THR A 102 -2.43 0.16 13.49
CA THR A 102 -3.48 -0.32 12.58
C THR A 102 -4.42 0.80 12.15
N VAL A 103 -4.96 0.65 10.95
CA VAL A 103 -6.11 1.39 10.43
C VAL A 103 -7.23 0.40 10.16
N SER A 104 -8.43 0.70 10.64
CA SER A 104 -9.59 -0.19 10.46
C SER A 104 -10.66 0.44 9.58
N SER A 105 -11.33 -0.39 8.80
CA SER A 105 -12.52 0.03 8.01
C SER A 105 -13.72 0.30 8.90
N GLN A 106 -14.71 0.93 8.32
CA GLN A 106 -16.08 0.82 8.82
C GLN A 106 -16.57 -0.62 8.66
N THR A 107 -17.56 -0.99 9.46
CA THR A 107 -18.23 -2.28 9.36
C THR A 107 -18.93 -2.41 8.03
N PHE A 108 -18.73 -3.55 7.37
CA PHE A 108 -19.49 -3.98 6.21
C PHE A 108 -19.94 -5.44 6.41
N PHE A 109 -20.75 -5.98 5.48
CA PHE A 109 -21.31 -7.32 5.65
C PHE A 109 -20.77 -8.30 4.60
N VAL A 110 -20.23 -9.42 5.07
CA VAL A 110 -19.99 -10.59 4.24
C VAL A 110 -21.21 -11.51 4.27
N GLN A 111 -21.54 -12.10 3.12
CA GLN A 111 -22.77 -12.88 2.92
C GLN A 111 -22.45 -14.24 2.27
N GLN A 112 -23.24 -15.25 2.61
CA GLN A 112 -23.20 -16.52 1.92
C GLN A 112 -23.55 -16.36 0.44
N GLY A 113 -22.91 -17.13 -0.44
CA GLY A 113 -23.14 -17.07 -1.89
C GLY A 113 -22.34 -15.99 -2.63
N PHE A 114 -21.50 -15.26 -1.91
CA PHE A 114 -20.56 -14.29 -2.49
C PHE A 114 -19.12 -14.74 -2.30
N CYS A 115 -18.29 -14.25 -3.20
CA CYS A 115 -16.86 -14.43 -3.28
C CYS A 115 -16.21 -13.08 -3.05
N TYR A 116 -15.31 -12.99 -2.08
CA TYR A 116 -14.67 -11.73 -1.67
C TYR A 116 -13.17 -11.80 -1.87
N THR A 117 -12.60 -10.69 -2.27
CA THR A 117 -11.15 -10.44 -2.27
C THR A 117 -10.91 -9.11 -1.55
N PHE A 118 -9.94 -9.11 -0.66
CA PHE A 118 -9.55 -7.93 0.08
C PHE A 118 -8.11 -7.60 -0.29
N LEU A 119 -7.87 -6.37 -0.72
CA LEU A 119 -6.54 -5.89 -1.10
C LEU A 119 -6.07 -4.86 -0.10
N GLY A 120 -4.84 -4.99 0.36
CA GLY A 120 -4.11 -4.00 1.14
C GLY A 120 -3.00 -3.37 0.31
N GLN A 121 -2.70 -2.11 0.59
CA GLN A 121 -1.68 -1.34 -0.12
C GLN A 121 -1.10 -0.27 0.78
N ALA A 122 0.23 -0.03 0.65
CA ALA A 122 0.90 1.08 1.29
C ALA A 122 1.63 1.97 0.28
N LEU A 123 1.90 3.21 0.66
CA LEU A 123 2.86 4.07 -0.04
C LEU A 123 4.31 3.73 0.38
N PRO A 124 5.33 4.15 -0.39
CA PRO A 124 6.72 3.68 -0.24
C PRO A 124 7.38 3.85 1.13
N THR A 125 6.82 4.70 2.00
CA THR A 125 7.32 4.88 3.38
C THR A 125 7.01 3.71 4.31
N VAL A 126 6.08 2.83 3.90
CA VAL A 126 5.75 1.57 4.58
C VAL A 126 6.18 0.43 3.68
N THR A 127 7.14 -0.36 4.14
CA THR A 127 7.75 -1.44 3.36
C THR A 127 7.06 -2.79 3.55
N GLU A 128 6.28 -2.92 4.64
CA GLU A 128 5.52 -4.13 4.93
C GLU A 128 4.18 -3.80 5.58
N VAL A 129 3.10 -4.38 5.06
CA VAL A 129 1.75 -4.28 5.59
C VAL A 129 1.16 -5.67 5.81
N ASP A 130 0.42 -5.83 6.90
CA ASP A 130 -0.43 -6.99 7.15
C ASP A 130 -1.89 -6.57 6.95
N LEU A 131 -2.69 -7.45 6.34
CA LEU A 131 -4.13 -7.29 6.17
C LEU A 131 -4.86 -8.36 6.97
N GLN A 132 -5.85 -7.95 7.73
CA GLN A 132 -6.68 -8.84 8.53
C GLN A 132 -8.16 -8.60 8.24
N LEU A 133 -8.93 -9.69 8.17
CA LEU A 133 -10.38 -9.65 8.17
C LEU A 133 -10.85 -10.05 9.55
N GLU A 134 -11.56 -9.16 10.21
CA GLU A 134 -12.07 -9.38 11.56
C GLU A 134 -13.59 -9.34 11.60
N LEU A 135 -14.17 -10.19 12.42
CA LEU A 135 -15.58 -10.14 12.77
C LEU A 135 -15.81 -8.92 13.67
N ASP A 136 -16.74 -8.06 13.30
CA ASP A 136 -17.13 -6.93 14.15
C ASP A 136 -18.21 -7.37 15.15
N ILE A 137 -17.75 -7.95 16.25
CA ILE A 137 -18.62 -8.49 17.30
C ILE A 137 -19.49 -7.39 17.89
N ALA A 138 -18.99 -6.17 18.01
CA ALA A 138 -19.74 -5.05 18.58
C ALA A 138 -20.95 -4.68 17.73
N SER A 139 -20.80 -4.70 16.40
CA SER A 139 -21.89 -4.42 15.46
C SER A 139 -22.85 -5.61 15.26
N GLY A 140 -22.45 -6.82 15.65
CA GLY A 140 -23.27 -8.03 15.52
C GLY A 140 -24.28 -8.24 16.64
N GLY A 141 -24.28 -7.37 17.65
CA GLY A 141 -25.22 -7.40 18.75
C GLY A 141 -24.99 -8.52 19.77
N PRO A 142 -25.87 -8.66 20.77
CA PRO A 142 -25.72 -9.60 21.89
C PRO A 142 -25.64 -11.07 21.46
N ALA A 143 -26.34 -11.43 20.40
CA ALA A 143 -26.35 -12.81 19.89
C ALA A 143 -24.97 -13.24 19.38
N LEU A 144 -24.28 -12.34 18.63
CA LEU A 144 -22.94 -12.63 18.13
C LEU A 144 -21.91 -12.61 19.26
N ALA A 145 -22.05 -11.69 20.21
CA ALA A 145 -21.19 -11.61 21.39
C ALA A 145 -21.28 -12.86 22.27
N ALA A 146 -22.49 -13.44 22.41
CA ALA A 146 -22.74 -14.66 23.20
C ALA A 146 -22.05 -15.91 22.61
N LEU A 147 -21.71 -15.91 21.31
CA LEU A 147 -21.04 -17.04 20.66
C LEU A 147 -19.54 -17.14 21.00
N ASN A 148 -19.00 -16.14 21.68
CA ASN A 148 -17.58 -16.09 22.09
C ASN A 148 -16.59 -16.43 20.94
N LEU A 149 -16.91 -15.97 19.73
CA LEU A 149 -16.11 -16.21 18.54
C LEU A 149 -14.80 -15.41 18.60
N LYS A 150 -13.74 -15.99 18.07
CA LYS A 150 -12.51 -15.23 17.83
C LYS A 150 -12.79 -14.16 16.74
N PRO A 151 -12.41 -12.91 16.98
CA PRO A 151 -12.68 -11.85 15.99
C PRO A 151 -11.91 -12.06 14.69
N LEU A 152 -10.70 -12.59 14.74
CA LEU A 152 -9.87 -12.83 13.56
C LEU A 152 -10.44 -13.96 12.70
N LEU A 153 -10.89 -13.62 11.48
CA LEU A 153 -11.42 -14.57 10.50
C LEU A 153 -10.34 -15.03 9.53
N GLN A 154 -9.54 -14.11 9.04
CA GLN A 154 -8.50 -14.37 8.05
C GLN A 154 -7.38 -13.34 8.18
N VAL A 155 -6.17 -13.76 7.88
CA VAL A 155 -4.99 -12.91 7.75
C VAL A 155 -4.32 -13.23 6.42
N ASP A 156 -3.68 -12.25 5.83
CA ASP A 156 -2.85 -12.46 4.66
C ASP A 156 -1.57 -13.22 5.01
N THR A 157 -0.90 -13.71 3.99
CA THR A 157 0.38 -14.43 4.10
C THR A 157 1.47 -13.82 3.23
N GLU A 158 1.18 -12.69 2.62
CA GLU A 158 2.09 -11.98 1.73
C GLU A 158 3.04 -11.09 2.54
N THR A 159 4.18 -10.77 1.97
CA THR A 159 5.16 -9.84 2.53
C THR A 159 5.36 -8.67 1.58
N GLY A 160 5.63 -7.48 2.13
CA GLY A 160 5.86 -6.28 1.36
C GLY A 160 4.77 -5.22 1.50
N PRO A 161 4.79 -4.17 0.64
CA PRO A 161 3.86 -3.05 0.72
C PRO A 161 2.49 -3.35 0.09
N GLN A 162 2.28 -4.57 -0.41
CA GLN A 162 1.06 -5.04 -1.06
C GLN A 162 0.65 -6.36 -0.44
N THR A 163 -0.62 -6.50 -0.14
CA THR A 163 -1.16 -7.71 0.49
C THR A 163 -2.55 -8.01 -0.03
N ALA A 164 -2.98 -9.28 0.07
CA ALA A 164 -4.30 -9.70 -0.33
C ALA A 164 -4.82 -10.88 0.51
N ILE A 165 -6.12 -10.88 0.76
CA ILE A 165 -6.85 -12.03 1.28
C ILE A 165 -7.83 -12.48 0.21
N GLY A 166 -7.79 -13.75 -0.14
CA GLY A 166 -8.71 -14.32 -1.13
C GLY A 166 -8.47 -13.80 -2.55
N ALA A 167 -7.21 -13.63 -2.94
CA ALA A 167 -6.83 -13.17 -4.27
C ALA A 167 -7.07 -14.23 -5.36
N LYS A 168 -7.28 -13.76 -6.58
CA LYS A 168 -7.42 -14.60 -7.79
C LYS A 168 -8.60 -15.55 -7.69
N GLN A 169 -8.34 -16.87 -7.74
CA GLN A 169 -9.36 -17.90 -7.67
C GLN A 169 -9.67 -18.38 -6.24
N ALA A 170 -8.81 -18.03 -5.28
CA ALA A 170 -8.92 -18.45 -3.89
C ALA A 170 -9.79 -17.52 -3.04
N CYS A 171 -10.82 -16.89 -3.64
CA CYS A 171 -11.62 -15.88 -2.95
C CYS A 171 -12.17 -16.36 -1.61
N TYR A 172 -12.23 -15.45 -0.66
CA TYR A 172 -12.85 -15.69 0.64
C TYR A 172 -14.37 -15.87 0.48
N THR A 173 -14.93 -16.87 1.14
CA THR A 173 -16.38 -17.09 1.17
C THR A 173 -16.84 -17.23 2.61
N TRP A 174 -17.95 -16.58 2.93
CA TRP A 174 -18.59 -16.73 4.22
C TRP A 174 -19.26 -18.11 4.31
N PRO A 175 -18.82 -18.97 5.27
CA PRO A 175 -19.27 -20.36 5.30
C PRO A 175 -20.62 -20.59 5.98
N TRP A 176 -21.10 -19.63 6.77
CA TRP A 176 -22.34 -19.79 7.53
C TRP A 176 -23.54 -19.16 6.83
N PRO A 177 -24.77 -19.62 7.13
CA PRO A 177 -25.98 -19.01 6.63
C PRO A 177 -26.10 -17.54 6.99
N GLY A 178 -26.67 -16.75 6.06
CA GLY A 178 -26.91 -15.32 6.29
C GLY A 178 -25.68 -14.45 6.06
N GLN A 179 -25.57 -13.42 6.87
CA GLN A 179 -24.51 -12.40 6.78
C GLN A 179 -23.83 -12.18 8.14
N ALA A 180 -22.61 -11.67 8.09
CA ALA A 180 -21.87 -11.28 9.28
C ALA A 180 -21.24 -9.90 9.12
N PRO A 181 -21.26 -9.07 10.18
CA PRO A 181 -20.55 -7.80 10.19
C PRO A 181 -19.06 -8.05 10.36
N VAL A 182 -18.27 -7.44 9.46
CA VAL A 182 -16.81 -7.58 9.46
C VAL A 182 -16.16 -6.21 9.22
N LYS A 183 -14.90 -6.12 9.55
CA LYS A 183 -14.03 -4.98 9.23
C LYS A 183 -12.69 -5.45 8.68
N LEU A 184 -12.09 -4.63 7.85
CA LEU A 184 -10.70 -4.80 7.43
C LEU A 184 -9.80 -4.03 8.39
N VAL A 185 -8.70 -4.64 8.77
CA VAL A 185 -7.65 -4.03 9.58
C VAL A 185 -6.35 -4.12 8.80
N VAL A 186 -5.74 -2.98 8.53
CA VAL A 186 -4.42 -2.87 7.90
C VAL A 186 -3.43 -2.43 8.95
N LYS A 187 -2.35 -3.17 9.09
CA LYS A 187 -1.27 -2.85 10.01
C LYS A 187 -0.02 -2.44 9.23
N ALA A 188 0.56 -1.30 9.53
CA ALA A 188 1.90 -0.96 9.09
C ALA A 188 2.89 -1.79 9.93
N ARG A 189 3.42 -2.87 9.35
CA ARG A 189 4.34 -3.77 10.06
C ARG A 189 5.74 -3.20 10.13
N THR A 190 6.22 -2.65 9.02
CA THR A 190 7.54 -2.03 8.92
C THR A 190 7.42 -0.70 8.19
N GLY A 191 7.88 0.35 8.86
CA GLY A 191 7.78 1.73 8.41
C GLY A 191 6.51 2.42 8.87
N SER A 192 6.39 3.72 8.58
CA SER A 192 5.26 4.55 8.99
C SER A 192 4.77 5.37 7.81
N GLY A 193 3.46 5.46 7.62
CA GLY A 193 2.90 6.22 6.51
C GLY A 193 1.49 5.81 6.10
N PRO A 194 1.05 6.26 4.91
CA PRO A 194 -0.27 5.96 4.38
C PRO A 194 -0.42 4.49 4.01
N VAL A 195 -1.46 3.87 4.57
CA VAL A 195 -1.91 2.51 4.27
C VAL A 195 -3.38 2.52 3.90
N ALA A 196 -3.80 1.60 3.06
CA ALA A 196 -5.19 1.49 2.63
C ALA A 196 -5.61 0.04 2.43
N ALA A 197 -6.93 -0.21 2.49
CA ALA A 197 -7.51 -1.47 2.05
C ALA A 197 -8.83 -1.25 1.29
N GLN A 198 -9.13 -2.18 0.40
CA GLN A 198 -10.34 -2.19 -0.41
C GLN A 198 -10.91 -3.61 -0.47
N ALA A 199 -12.21 -3.72 -0.22
CA ALA A 199 -12.95 -4.96 -0.43
C ALA A 199 -13.52 -5.03 -1.86
N TYR A 200 -13.54 -6.23 -2.42
CA TYR A 200 -14.15 -6.54 -3.71
C TYR A 200 -15.06 -7.75 -3.55
N LYS A 201 -16.17 -7.76 -4.29
CA LYS A 201 -17.09 -8.90 -4.26
C LYS A 201 -17.65 -9.25 -5.64
N LYS A 202 -18.03 -10.52 -5.79
CA LYS A 202 -18.89 -11.00 -6.87
C LYS A 202 -19.83 -12.08 -6.35
N LYS A 203 -20.95 -12.26 -7.03
CA LYS A 203 -21.83 -13.40 -6.77
C LYS A 203 -21.16 -14.69 -7.27
N LYS A 204 -21.31 -15.75 -6.49
CA LYS A 204 -20.77 -17.07 -6.78
C LYS A 204 -21.68 -17.84 -7.73
#